data_462394e8fec3ae73056f31ad69b93a16
#
_entry.id   462394e8fec3ae73056f31ad69b93a16
#
_cell.length_a   1.000
_cell.length_b   1.000
_cell.length_c   1.000
_cell.angle_alpha   90.00
_cell.angle_beta   90.00
_cell.angle_gamma   90.00
#
_symmetry.space_group_name_H-M   'P 1'
#
loop_
_entity.id
_entity.type
_entity.pdbx_description
1 polymer ?
#
loop_
_entity_poly.entity_id
_entity_poly.type
_entity_poly.pdbx_seq_one_letter_code
_entity_poly.pdbx_strand_id
1 'polypeptide(L)'
;QAALARDAGQATESLPGGISPLMFALYNGATALDRLLRDARQLDVFEAAAIGDARRVAALVLADPQLMAHYSPDGWTPLHLAAFFGSRDVLLVLIGLGAQLDAPSTNPMSNTAMHAAIAGAAGESLAPLLIALGADVQHVGGSGVSALHLAATRGFEGLCKLLLNRGVDRNARTEDGKTAAELARDRGHLGTAALLELATH
;
A
#
# COMPACT_ATOMS: atom_id res chain seq x y z
N GLN A 1 -11.47 -16.16 19.25
CA GLN A 1 -12.64 -15.84 18.41
C GLN A 1 -13.93 -15.68 19.24
N ALA A 2 -14.18 -16.53 20.27
CA ALA A 2 -15.41 -16.46 21.09
C ALA A 2 -15.45 -15.28 22.08
N ALA A 3 -14.33 -14.69 22.46
CA ALA A 3 -14.26 -13.59 23.41
C ALA A 3 -14.62 -12.23 22.78
N LEU A 4 -14.23 -11.99 21.52
CA LEU A 4 -14.53 -10.75 20.78
C LEU A 4 -16.01 -10.65 20.35
N ALA A 5 -16.71 -11.77 20.23
CA ALA A 5 -18.14 -11.78 19.86
C ALA A 5 -19.09 -11.46 21.04
N ARG A 6 -18.59 -11.37 22.26
CA ARG A 6 -19.45 -11.19 23.47
C ARG A 6 -19.63 -9.75 23.91
N ASP A 7 -18.81 -8.83 23.43
CA ASP A 7 -18.90 -7.43 23.86
C ASP A 7 -18.54 -6.48 22.71
N ALA A 8 -19.55 -5.93 22.05
CA ALA A 8 -19.38 -4.93 20.99
C ALA A 8 -18.67 -3.66 21.51
N GLY A 9 -18.69 -3.41 22.82
CA GLY A 9 -17.95 -2.32 23.46
C GLY A 9 -16.43 -2.53 23.46
N GLN A 10 -15.95 -3.77 23.56
CA GLN A 10 -14.51 -4.10 23.52
C GLN A 10 -13.92 -4.05 22.11
N ALA A 11 -14.75 -4.12 21.08
CA ALA A 11 -14.32 -4.00 19.67
C ALA A 11 -13.80 -2.59 19.29
N THR A 12 -13.92 -1.62 20.20
CA THR A 12 -13.48 -0.23 19.97
C THR A 12 -12.13 0.10 20.62
N GLU A 13 -11.59 -0.77 21.50
CA GLU A 13 -10.29 -0.54 22.12
C GLU A 13 -9.16 -0.86 21.16
N SER A 14 -8.19 0.06 21.07
CA SER A 14 -6.98 -0.17 20.26
C SER A 14 -6.11 -1.28 20.86
N LEU A 15 -5.54 -2.10 19.97
CA LEU A 15 -4.55 -3.11 20.35
C LEU A 15 -3.20 -2.46 20.70
N PRO A 16 -2.25 -3.20 21.31
CA PRO A 16 -0.90 -2.70 21.51
C PRO A 16 -0.32 -2.12 20.19
N GLY A 17 0.21 -0.89 20.25
CA GLY A 17 0.64 -0.14 19.07
C GLY A 17 -0.43 0.78 18.46
N GLY A 18 -1.63 0.86 19.05
CA GLY A 18 -2.70 1.79 18.63
C GLY A 18 -3.50 1.32 17.41
N ILE A 19 -3.22 0.14 16.86
CA ILE A 19 -3.94 -0.42 15.71
C ILE A 19 -5.35 -0.86 16.16
N SER A 20 -6.37 -0.51 15.39
CA SER A 20 -7.74 -0.94 15.71
C SER A 20 -7.92 -2.45 15.45
N PRO A 21 -8.87 -3.11 16.15
CA PRO A 21 -9.17 -4.52 15.92
C PRO A 21 -9.54 -4.83 14.46
N LEU A 22 -10.21 -3.90 13.78
CA LEU A 22 -10.55 -4.04 12.35
C LEU A 22 -9.29 -4.05 11.48
N MET A 23 -8.40 -3.08 11.67
CA MET A 23 -7.14 -3.03 10.91
C MET A 23 -6.28 -4.26 11.17
N PHE A 24 -6.21 -4.74 12.41
CA PHE A 24 -5.51 -5.98 12.73
C PHE A 24 -6.12 -7.19 12.00
N ALA A 25 -7.46 -7.29 11.96
CA ALA A 25 -8.15 -8.35 11.23
C ALA A 25 -7.87 -8.31 9.72
N LEU A 26 -7.86 -7.10 9.13
CA LEU A 26 -7.56 -6.89 7.71
C LEU A 26 -6.13 -7.31 7.36
N TYR A 27 -5.13 -6.90 8.14
CA TYR A 27 -3.74 -7.29 7.93
C TYR A 27 -3.51 -8.81 8.04
N ASN A 28 -4.33 -9.50 8.84
CA ASN A 28 -4.25 -10.95 9.02
C ASN A 28 -5.22 -11.73 8.11
N GLY A 29 -5.94 -11.08 7.20
CA GLY A 29 -6.89 -11.73 6.30
C GLY A 29 -8.09 -12.38 7.01
N ALA A 30 -8.46 -11.90 8.20
CA ALA A 30 -9.53 -12.48 9.02
C ALA A 30 -10.92 -11.98 8.56
N THR A 31 -11.37 -12.39 7.38
CA THR A 31 -12.57 -11.88 6.69
C THR A 31 -13.88 -11.98 7.47
N ALA A 32 -14.04 -13.01 8.32
CA ALA A 32 -15.24 -13.17 9.14
C ALA A 32 -15.30 -12.14 10.27
N LEU A 33 -14.17 -11.84 10.90
CA LEU A 33 -14.05 -10.84 11.95
C LEU A 33 -14.18 -9.43 11.38
N ASP A 34 -13.61 -9.19 10.20
CA ASP A 34 -13.73 -7.96 9.43
C ASP A 34 -15.20 -7.56 9.24
N ARG A 35 -16.06 -8.47 8.78
CA ARG A 35 -17.50 -8.19 8.58
C ARG A 35 -18.20 -7.79 9.89
N LEU A 36 -17.94 -8.51 10.99
CA LEU A 36 -18.54 -8.21 12.29
C LEU A 36 -18.11 -6.83 12.83
N LEU A 37 -16.85 -6.46 12.62
CA LEU A 37 -16.32 -5.18 13.09
C LEU A 37 -16.83 -3.99 12.27
N ARG A 38 -17.06 -4.18 10.96
CA ARG A 38 -17.66 -3.14 10.09
C ARG A 38 -19.08 -2.78 10.53
N ASP A 39 -19.87 -3.78 10.90
CA ASP A 39 -21.28 -3.58 11.27
C ASP A 39 -21.44 -2.97 12.67
N ALA A 40 -20.42 -3.09 13.51
CA ALA A 40 -20.49 -2.73 14.93
C ALA A 40 -20.19 -1.26 15.25
N ARG A 41 -19.58 -0.48 14.33
CA ARG A 41 -19.09 0.88 14.62
C ARG A 41 -19.02 1.80 13.41
N GLN A 42 -18.95 3.11 13.68
CA GLN A 42 -18.60 4.07 12.65
C GLN A 42 -17.11 3.98 12.34
N LEU A 43 -16.77 3.69 11.09
CA LEU A 43 -15.40 3.60 10.62
C LEU A 43 -14.71 4.97 10.62
N ASP A 44 -13.47 5.01 11.07
CA ASP A 44 -12.60 6.15 10.84
C ASP A 44 -12.09 6.19 9.39
N VAL A 45 -11.28 7.19 9.03
CA VAL A 45 -10.81 7.38 7.66
C VAL A 45 -9.86 6.26 7.21
N PHE A 46 -9.05 5.73 8.12
CA PHE A 46 -8.08 4.68 7.82
C PHE A 46 -8.78 3.34 7.59
N GLU A 47 -9.70 2.99 8.46
CA GLU A 47 -10.53 1.80 8.35
C GLU A 47 -11.39 1.84 7.08
N ALA A 48 -12.06 2.95 6.83
CA ALA A 48 -12.86 3.16 5.63
C ALA A 48 -12.00 3.04 4.35
N ALA A 49 -10.78 3.57 4.36
CA ALA A 49 -9.84 3.45 3.24
C ALA A 49 -9.39 2.00 3.02
N ALA A 50 -9.05 1.28 4.08
CA ALA A 50 -8.59 -0.09 4.01
C ALA A 50 -9.66 -1.05 3.48
N ILE A 51 -10.94 -0.88 3.92
CA ILE A 51 -12.04 -1.75 3.47
C ILE A 51 -12.64 -1.36 2.11
N GLY A 52 -12.24 -0.20 1.56
CA GLY A 52 -12.74 0.26 0.27
C GLY A 52 -14.06 1.04 0.32
N ASP A 53 -14.46 1.59 1.49
CA ASP A 53 -15.67 2.42 1.59
C ASP A 53 -15.41 3.85 1.11
N ALA A 54 -15.46 4.03 -0.21
CA ALA A 54 -15.22 5.31 -0.87
C ALA A 54 -16.24 6.40 -0.44
N ARG A 55 -17.48 6.02 -0.13
CA ARG A 55 -18.51 6.98 0.33
C ARG A 55 -18.17 7.51 1.71
N ARG A 56 -17.79 6.62 2.62
CA ARG A 56 -17.40 7.00 3.99
C ARG A 56 -16.15 7.86 3.97
N VAL A 57 -15.12 7.49 3.20
CA VAL A 57 -13.90 8.29 3.03
C VAL A 57 -14.23 9.67 2.50
N ALA A 58 -15.04 9.78 1.43
CA ALA A 58 -15.43 11.07 0.87
C ALA A 58 -16.17 11.93 1.92
N ALA A 59 -17.11 11.36 2.66
CA ALA A 59 -17.87 12.08 3.69
C ALA A 59 -16.95 12.62 4.82
N LEU A 60 -16.00 11.82 5.28
CA LEU A 60 -15.05 12.20 6.33
C LEU A 60 -14.09 13.28 5.85
N VAL A 61 -13.50 13.13 4.65
CA VAL A 61 -12.54 14.08 4.10
C VAL A 61 -13.19 15.40 3.71
N LEU A 62 -14.43 15.40 3.21
CA LEU A 62 -15.17 16.65 2.95
C LEU A 62 -15.51 17.40 4.23
N ALA A 63 -15.72 16.70 5.35
CA ALA A 63 -15.95 17.32 6.65
C ALA A 63 -14.65 17.84 7.28
N ASP A 64 -13.55 17.14 7.10
CA ASP A 64 -12.20 17.51 7.57
C ASP A 64 -11.14 17.12 6.53
N PRO A 65 -10.73 18.04 5.64
CA PRO A 65 -9.72 17.77 4.61
C PRO A 65 -8.33 17.39 5.14
N GLN A 66 -8.01 17.71 6.40
CA GLN A 66 -6.71 17.38 6.99
C GLN A 66 -6.54 15.87 7.18
N LEU A 67 -7.65 15.12 7.25
CA LEU A 67 -7.62 13.66 7.39
C LEU A 67 -6.84 12.96 6.26
N MET A 68 -6.74 13.57 5.08
CA MET A 68 -5.96 13.01 3.97
C MET A 68 -4.46 12.94 4.26
N ALA A 69 -3.94 13.87 5.08
CA ALA A 69 -2.53 13.98 5.45
C ALA A 69 -2.21 13.35 6.81
N HIS A 70 -3.21 12.89 7.54
CA HIS A 70 -3.01 12.21 8.81
C HIS A 70 -2.42 10.81 8.61
N TYR A 71 -1.63 10.39 9.58
CA TYR A 71 -1.03 9.05 9.61
C TYR A 71 -1.72 8.19 10.66
N SER A 72 -1.97 6.94 10.27
CA SER A 72 -2.41 5.89 11.19
C SER A 72 -1.31 5.55 12.20
N PRO A 73 -1.61 4.82 13.28
CA PRO A 73 -0.60 4.45 14.28
C PRO A 73 0.60 3.67 13.73
N ASP A 74 0.43 2.95 12.62
CA ASP A 74 1.48 2.25 11.89
C ASP A 74 2.15 3.09 10.79
N GLY A 75 1.84 4.39 10.73
CA GLY A 75 2.53 5.38 9.89
C GLY A 75 2.05 5.48 8.45
N TRP A 76 0.82 5.08 8.15
CA TRP A 76 0.26 5.10 6.80
C TRP A 76 -0.83 6.17 6.65
N THR A 77 -0.85 6.89 5.53
CA THR A 77 -1.97 7.76 5.19
C THR A 77 -3.16 6.93 4.67
N PRO A 78 -4.39 7.48 4.60
CA PRO A 78 -5.51 6.80 3.97
C PRO A 78 -5.21 6.35 2.54
N LEU A 79 -4.39 7.11 1.78
CA LEU A 79 -3.99 6.75 0.42
C LEU A 79 -3.09 5.50 0.37
N HIS A 80 -2.16 5.36 1.33
CA HIS A 80 -1.34 4.16 1.46
C HIS A 80 -2.20 2.92 1.72
N LEU A 81 -3.16 3.02 2.65
CA LEU A 81 -4.05 1.92 3.00
C LEU A 81 -4.94 1.52 1.82
N ALA A 82 -5.54 2.51 1.13
CA ALA A 82 -6.31 2.24 -0.09
C ALA A 82 -5.46 1.52 -1.16
N ALA A 83 -4.22 1.94 -1.33
CA ALA A 83 -3.29 1.34 -2.28
C ALA A 83 -2.90 -0.09 -1.88
N PHE A 84 -2.55 -0.33 -0.61
CA PHE A 84 -2.13 -1.64 -0.10
C PHE A 84 -3.26 -2.67 -0.15
N PHE A 85 -4.47 -2.30 0.28
CA PHE A 85 -5.62 -3.18 0.26
C PHE A 85 -6.32 -3.27 -1.10
N GLY A 86 -5.86 -2.53 -2.11
CA GLY A 86 -6.36 -2.63 -3.46
C GLY A 86 -7.66 -1.86 -3.73
N SER A 87 -7.98 -0.88 -2.89
CA SER A 87 -9.24 -0.11 -2.93
C SER A 87 -9.19 1.01 -3.98
N ARG A 88 -9.34 0.65 -5.27
CA ARG A 88 -9.25 1.58 -6.40
C ARG A 88 -10.14 2.81 -6.28
N ASP A 89 -11.40 2.61 -5.89
CA ASP A 89 -12.38 3.70 -5.82
C ASP A 89 -12.00 4.72 -4.74
N VAL A 90 -11.54 4.23 -3.58
CA VAL A 90 -11.02 5.09 -2.50
C VAL A 90 -9.78 5.86 -2.96
N LEU A 91 -8.85 5.17 -3.63
CA LEU A 91 -7.64 5.78 -4.16
C LEU A 91 -7.98 6.95 -5.09
N LEU A 92 -8.91 6.75 -6.04
CA LEU A 92 -9.35 7.79 -6.96
C LEU A 92 -10.07 8.95 -6.26
N VAL A 93 -10.90 8.66 -5.26
CA VAL A 93 -11.57 9.68 -4.44
C VAL A 93 -10.54 10.53 -3.69
N LEU A 94 -9.58 9.91 -3.00
CA LEU A 94 -8.56 10.64 -2.25
C LEU A 94 -7.70 11.51 -3.15
N ILE A 95 -7.24 10.99 -4.30
CA ILE A 95 -6.45 11.76 -5.27
C ILE A 95 -7.29 12.90 -5.86
N GLY A 96 -8.55 12.65 -6.21
CA GLY A 96 -9.47 13.67 -6.72
C GLY A 96 -9.77 14.78 -5.71
N LEU A 97 -9.68 14.50 -4.41
CA LEU A 97 -9.82 15.47 -3.33
C LEU A 97 -8.49 16.16 -2.97
N GLY A 98 -7.38 15.80 -3.60
CA GLY A 98 -6.09 16.47 -3.43
C GLY A 98 -5.13 15.79 -2.47
N ALA A 99 -5.30 14.50 -2.17
CA ALA A 99 -4.33 13.74 -1.39
C ALA A 99 -2.95 13.77 -2.07
N GLN A 100 -1.89 13.92 -1.27
CA GLN A 100 -0.52 13.92 -1.77
C GLN A 100 -0.12 12.52 -2.22
N LEU A 101 0.13 12.39 -3.54
CA LEU A 101 0.38 11.10 -4.19
C LEU A 101 1.67 10.45 -3.69
N ASP A 102 2.71 11.26 -3.45
CA ASP A 102 4.05 10.81 -3.11
C ASP A 102 4.44 11.07 -1.64
N ALA A 103 3.45 11.31 -0.77
CA ALA A 103 3.71 11.40 0.66
C ALA A 103 4.38 10.10 1.15
N PRO A 104 5.56 10.16 1.80
CA PRO A 104 6.17 8.97 2.37
C PRO A 104 5.46 8.55 3.66
N SER A 105 5.42 7.25 3.94
CA SER A 105 4.98 6.75 5.24
C SER A 105 5.94 7.19 6.35
N THR A 106 5.43 7.35 7.57
CA THR A 106 6.26 7.74 8.74
C THR A 106 6.88 6.56 9.46
N ASN A 107 6.60 5.34 9.03
CA ASN A 107 7.28 4.14 9.53
C ASN A 107 8.67 3.97 8.87
N PRO A 108 9.53 3.05 9.37
CA PRO A 108 10.88 2.84 8.85
C PRO A 108 10.95 2.48 7.35
N MET A 109 9.86 2.02 6.75
CA MET A 109 9.82 1.70 5.32
C MET A 109 9.83 2.96 4.44
N SER A 110 9.38 4.12 4.94
CA SER A 110 9.31 5.38 4.17
C SER A 110 8.73 5.21 2.75
N ASN A 111 7.74 4.34 2.61
CA ASN A 111 7.12 3.98 1.35
C ASN A 111 6.10 5.04 0.90
N THR A 112 5.94 5.23 -0.40
CA THR A 112 4.80 5.96 -0.97
C THR A 112 3.60 5.04 -1.23
N ALA A 113 2.46 5.61 -1.59
CA ALA A 113 1.27 4.83 -1.97
C ALA A 113 1.54 3.85 -3.12
N MET A 114 2.46 4.19 -4.06
CA MET A 114 2.87 3.28 -5.13
C MET A 114 3.61 2.05 -4.57
N HIS A 115 4.53 2.22 -3.63
CA HIS A 115 5.20 1.10 -2.96
C HIS A 115 4.19 0.22 -2.21
N ALA A 116 3.25 0.85 -1.50
CA ALA A 116 2.17 0.16 -0.80
C ALA A 116 1.29 -0.66 -1.78
N ALA A 117 0.93 -0.10 -2.94
CA ALA A 117 0.18 -0.82 -3.97
C ALA A 117 0.94 -2.06 -4.46
N ILE A 118 2.24 -1.93 -4.80
CA ILE A 118 3.05 -3.06 -5.31
C ILE A 118 3.17 -4.17 -4.27
N ALA A 119 3.36 -3.81 -3.01
CA ALA A 119 3.43 -4.77 -1.90
C ALA A 119 2.08 -5.44 -1.62
N GLY A 120 0.98 -4.76 -1.91
CA GLY A 120 -0.38 -5.15 -1.57
C GLY A 120 -1.05 -6.11 -2.56
N ALA A 121 -2.38 -6.20 -2.45
CA ALA A 121 -3.19 -7.20 -3.16
C ALA A 121 -3.38 -6.91 -4.66
N ALA A 122 -3.35 -5.63 -5.08
CA ALA A 122 -3.68 -5.20 -6.44
C ALA A 122 -2.52 -4.47 -7.14
N GLY A 123 -1.28 -4.80 -6.79
CA GLY A 123 -0.08 -4.09 -7.27
C GLY A 123 0.05 -4.01 -8.78
N GLU A 124 -0.23 -5.10 -9.47
CA GLU A 124 -0.14 -5.17 -10.94
C GLU A 124 -1.12 -4.23 -11.67
N SER A 125 -2.25 -3.91 -11.06
CA SER A 125 -3.26 -3.02 -11.63
C SER A 125 -3.19 -1.58 -11.10
N LEU A 126 -2.90 -1.40 -9.81
CA LEU A 126 -2.90 -0.08 -9.18
C LEU A 126 -1.59 0.69 -9.37
N ALA A 127 -0.43 0.02 -9.41
CA ALA A 127 0.83 0.72 -9.61
C ALA A 127 0.90 1.41 -10.99
N PRO A 128 0.51 0.78 -12.12
CA PRO A 128 0.41 1.47 -13.41
C PRO A 128 -0.56 2.65 -13.39
N LEU A 129 -1.67 2.54 -12.66
CA LEU A 129 -2.63 3.65 -12.49
C LEU A 129 -1.99 4.82 -11.75
N LEU A 130 -1.30 4.57 -10.63
CA LEU A 130 -0.60 5.60 -9.86
C LEU A 130 0.48 6.29 -10.71
N ILE A 131 1.24 5.52 -11.49
CA ILE A 131 2.23 6.05 -12.44
C ILE A 131 1.55 6.94 -13.50
N ALA A 132 0.40 6.55 -14.02
CA ALA A 132 -0.36 7.34 -14.99
C ALA A 132 -0.91 8.64 -14.37
N LEU A 133 -1.19 8.64 -13.08
CA LEU A 133 -1.62 9.81 -12.30
C LEU A 133 -0.46 10.70 -11.83
N GLY A 134 0.80 10.34 -12.15
CA GLY A 134 1.97 11.16 -11.91
C GLY A 134 2.77 10.80 -10.67
N ALA A 135 2.59 9.58 -10.11
CA ALA A 135 3.40 9.12 -8.98
C ALA A 135 4.89 9.11 -9.31
N ASP A 136 5.72 9.55 -8.37
CA ASP A 136 7.17 9.53 -8.49
C ASP A 136 7.70 8.09 -8.48
N VAL A 137 8.16 7.63 -9.64
CA VAL A 137 8.75 6.31 -9.82
C VAL A 137 10.18 6.20 -9.28
N GLN A 138 10.83 7.33 -9.01
CA GLN A 138 12.22 7.40 -8.55
C GLN A 138 12.36 7.35 -7.03
N HIS A 139 11.26 7.47 -6.31
CA HIS A 139 11.29 7.41 -4.85
C HIS A 139 11.91 6.09 -4.37
N VAL A 140 12.83 6.21 -3.40
CA VAL A 140 13.47 5.07 -2.74
C VAL A 140 13.01 5.06 -1.30
N GLY A 141 12.38 3.97 -0.91
CA GLY A 141 11.92 3.75 0.46
C GLY A 141 13.06 3.36 1.41
N GLY A 142 12.70 3.02 2.63
CA GLY A 142 13.63 2.52 3.63
C GLY A 142 14.39 1.28 3.14
N SER A 143 15.58 1.08 3.68
CA SER A 143 16.50 0.00 3.28
C SER A 143 16.88 0.01 1.79
N GLY A 144 16.78 1.17 1.12
CA GLY A 144 17.14 1.31 -0.29
C GLY A 144 16.19 0.62 -1.27
N VAL A 145 14.97 0.31 -0.84
CA VAL A 145 13.99 -0.44 -1.63
C VAL A 145 13.22 0.51 -2.56
N SER A 146 13.39 0.38 -3.88
CA SER A 146 12.62 1.10 -4.89
C SER A 146 11.41 0.31 -5.37
N ALA A 147 10.53 0.97 -6.12
CA ALA A 147 9.39 0.34 -6.79
C ALA A 147 9.82 -0.84 -7.68
N LEU A 148 11.00 -0.74 -8.35
CA LEU A 148 11.52 -1.82 -9.18
C LEU A 148 11.93 -3.04 -8.36
N HIS A 149 12.52 -2.86 -7.17
CA HIS A 149 12.83 -3.96 -6.26
C HIS A 149 11.57 -4.70 -5.82
N LEU A 150 10.50 -3.97 -5.45
CA LEU A 150 9.22 -4.57 -5.06
C LEU A 150 8.56 -5.31 -6.24
N ALA A 151 8.48 -4.69 -7.41
CA ALA A 151 7.88 -5.29 -8.60
C ALA A 151 8.62 -6.57 -9.00
N ALA A 152 9.95 -6.57 -8.94
CA ALA A 152 10.79 -7.72 -9.23
C ALA A 152 10.58 -8.87 -8.21
N THR A 153 10.52 -8.53 -6.92
CA THR A 153 10.23 -9.48 -5.83
C THR A 153 8.87 -10.17 -5.98
N ARG A 154 7.91 -9.48 -6.62
CA ARG A 154 6.56 -9.98 -6.90
C ARG A 154 6.44 -10.69 -8.26
N GLY A 155 7.46 -10.63 -9.10
CA GLY A 155 7.43 -11.18 -10.45
C GLY A 155 6.56 -10.41 -11.44
N PHE A 156 6.29 -9.13 -11.19
CA PHE A 156 5.45 -8.28 -12.03
C PHE A 156 6.22 -7.77 -13.26
N GLU A 157 6.45 -8.64 -14.26
CA GLU A 157 7.25 -8.32 -15.45
C GLU A 157 6.75 -7.07 -16.19
N GLY A 158 5.43 -6.96 -16.37
CA GLY A 158 4.83 -5.81 -17.04
C GLY A 158 5.13 -4.50 -16.32
N LEU A 159 5.07 -4.51 -14.99
CA LEU A 159 5.39 -3.33 -14.17
C LEU A 159 6.90 -3.04 -14.20
N CYS A 160 7.76 -4.06 -14.15
CA CYS A 160 9.21 -3.87 -14.30
C CYS A 160 9.56 -3.18 -15.62
N LYS A 161 8.98 -3.62 -16.74
CA LYS A 161 9.15 -2.97 -18.05
C LYS A 161 8.70 -1.51 -18.02
N LEU A 162 7.53 -1.24 -17.42
CA LEU A 162 6.99 0.12 -17.30
C LEU A 162 7.94 1.03 -16.48
N LEU A 163 8.44 0.55 -15.35
CA LEU A 163 9.36 1.31 -14.49
C LEU A 163 10.70 1.59 -15.21
N LEU A 164 11.26 0.59 -15.90
CA LEU A 164 12.48 0.78 -16.72
C LEU A 164 12.26 1.81 -17.83
N ASN A 165 11.12 1.77 -18.53
CA ASN A 165 10.76 2.76 -19.55
C ASN A 165 10.57 4.18 -18.99
N ARG A 166 10.37 4.32 -17.68
CA ARG A 166 10.33 5.60 -16.95
C ARG A 166 11.68 5.99 -16.38
N GLY A 167 12.76 5.29 -16.72
CA GLY A 167 14.12 5.61 -16.34
C GLY A 167 14.51 5.21 -14.92
N VAL A 168 13.81 4.27 -14.30
CA VAL A 168 14.22 3.73 -13.00
C VAL A 168 15.52 2.95 -13.17
N ASP A 169 16.51 3.21 -12.30
CA ASP A 169 17.81 2.54 -12.36
C ASP A 169 17.68 1.04 -12.03
N ARG A 170 17.97 0.21 -13.04
CA ARG A 170 17.96 -1.26 -12.90
C ARG A 170 19.06 -1.80 -12.00
N ASN A 171 20.16 -1.05 -11.84
CA ASN A 171 21.33 -1.44 -11.08
C ASN A 171 21.30 -0.91 -9.64
N ALA A 172 20.27 -0.16 -9.28
CA ALA A 172 20.08 0.31 -7.91
C ALA A 172 20.14 -0.88 -6.96
N ARG A 173 20.76 -0.65 -5.79
CA ARG A 173 20.93 -1.70 -4.78
C ARG A 173 20.22 -1.32 -3.49
N THR A 174 19.62 -2.31 -2.86
CA THR A 174 19.14 -2.21 -1.48
C THR A 174 20.33 -2.06 -0.51
N GLU A 175 20.07 -1.75 0.75
CA GLU A 175 21.10 -1.73 1.81
C GLU A 175 21.83 -3.07 1.95
N ASP A 176 21.13 -4.20 1.68
CA ASP A 176 21.73 -5.54 1.64
C ASP A 176 22.56 -5.79 0.36
N GLY A 177 22.74 -4.78 -0.48
CA GLY A 177 23.52 -4.84 -1.71
C GLY A 177 22.84 -5.54 -2.88
N LYS A 178 21.56 -5.91 -2.78
CA LYS A 178 20.83 -6.66 -3.81
C LYS A 178 20.20 -5.76 -4.87
N THR A 179 20.34 -6.14 -6.13
CA THR A 179 19.61 -5.56 -7.24
C THR A 179 18.20 -6.14 -7.36
N ALA A 180 17.32 -5.49 -8.13
CA ALA A 180 16.00 -6.00 -8.42
C ALA A 180 16.03 -7.37 -9.13
N ALA A 181 17.00 -7.61 -10.02
CA ALA A 181 17.18 -8.89 -10.69
C ALA A 181 17.56 -10.02 -9.71
N GLU A 182 18.46 -9.74 -8.78
CA GLU A 182 18.85 -10.69 -7.73
C GLU A 182 17.68 -11.03 -6.82
N LEU A 183 16.87 -10.04 -6.41
CA LEU A 183 15.65 -10.26 -5.63
C LEU A 183 14.61 -11.10 -6.37
N ALA A 184 14.40 -10.86 -7.67
CA ALA A 184 13.51 -11.69 -8.48
C ALA A 184 13.97 -13.15 -8.52
N ARG A 185 15.28 -13.39 -8.69
CA ARG A 185 15.87 -14.74 -8.71
C ARG A 185 15.69 -15.44 -7.37
N ASP A 186 15.95 -14.75 -6.26
CA ASP A 186 15.78 -15.30 -4.90
C ASP A 186 14.33 -15.75 -4.62
N ARG A 187 13.36 -15.12 -5.30
CA ARG A 187 11.94 -15.46 -5.20
C ARG A 187 11.46 -16.46 -6.28
N GLY A 188 12.36 -16.92 -7.14
CA GLY A 188 12.03 -17.87 -8.20
C GLY A 188 11.41 -17.24 -9.45
N HIS A 189 11.36 -15.91 -9.56
CA HIS A 189 10.83 -15.19 -10.73
C HIS A 189 11.90 -15.07 -11.83
N LEU A 190 12.30 -16.21 -12.42
CA LEU A 190 13.42 -16.28 -13.36
C LEU A 190 13.19 -15.46 -14.64
N GLY A 191 11.95 -15.39 -15.13
CA GLY A 191 11.60 -14.54 -16.31
C GLY A 191 11.83 -13.07 -16.01
N THR A 192 11.38 -12.61 -14.82
CA THR A 192 11.60 -11.22 -14.37
C THR A 192 13.08 -10.93 -14.17
N ALA A 193 13.85 -11.86 -13.59
CA ALA A 193 15.28 -11.71 -13.39
C ALA A 193 16.00 -11.56 -14.75
N ALA A 194 15.71 -12.45 -15.71
CA ALA A 194 16.28 -12.40 -17.05
C ALA A 194 15.95 -11.07 -17.77
N LEU A 195 14.69 -10.61 -17.69
CA LEU A 195 14.27 -9.30 -18.21
C LEU A 195 15.12 -8.16 -17.66
N LEU A 196 15.37 -8.16 -16.34
CA LEU A 196 16.13 -7.11 -15.67
C LEU A 196 17.63 -7.17 -15.95
N GLU A 197 18.16 -8.32 -16.38
CA GLU A 197 19.56 -8.51 -16.76
C GLU A 197 19.86 -8.20 -18.22
N LEU A 198 18.83 -8.29 -19.10
CA LEU A 198 19.02 -7.96 -20.51
C LEU A 198 19.48 -6.52 -20.65
N ALA A 199 20.67 -6.34 -21.25
CA ALA A 199 21.14 -5.01 -21.65
C ALA A 199 20.14 -4.42 -22.66
N THR A 200 19.61 -3.24 -22.38
CA THR A 200 18.97 -2.45 -23.45
C THR A 200 20.08 -1.89 -24.33
N HIS A 201 20.15 -2.39 -25.55
CA HIS A 201 20.92 -1.77 -26.62
C HIS A 201 20.23 -0.49 -27.08
#